data_4d591c60bbd081f7a5ee32b466819dbe
#
_entry.id   4d591c60bbd081f7a5ee32b466819dbe
#
_cell.length_a   1.000
_cell.length_b   1.000
_cell.length_c   1.000
_cell.angle_alpha   90.00
_cell.angle_beta   90.00
_cell.angle_gamma   90.00
#
_symmetry.space_group_name_H-M   'P 1'
#
loop_
_entity.id
_entity.type
_entity.pdbx_description
1 polymer ?
#
loop_
_entity_poly.entity_id
_entity_poly.type
_entity_poly.pdbx_seq_one_letter_code
_entity_poly.pdbx_strand_id
1 'polypeptide(L)'
;MSIKDQYKILEFGDLGDERGKLVVVEGAQDIPFDIQRVFYIYGSDSEVVRGQHANRNSEFVLINVSGSSKVRVDNGFEEDIIELNRPRMGLYLPTMLWKDMYDFSADSVLLVLAN
;
A
#
# COMPACT_ATOMS: atom_id res chain seq x y z
N MET A 1 1.97 -4.19 21.85
CA MET A 1 2.48 -4.61 20.52
C MET A 1 3.06 -3.41 19.79
N SER A 2 4.24 -3.57 19.25
CA SER A 2 4.83 -2.50 18.44
C SER A 2 4.06 -2.36 17.12
N ILE A 3 3.89 -1.12 16.66
CA ILE A 3 3.24 -0.88 15.37
C ILE A 3 3.97 -1.57 14.23
N LYS A 4 5.28 -1.75 14.34
CA LYS A 4 6.08 -2.45 13.31
C LYS A 4 5.71 -3.93 13.18
N ASP A 5 5.02 -4.49 14.15
CA ASP A 5 4.53 -5.87 14.11
C ASP A 5 3.13 -5.96 13.51
N GLN A 6 2.45 -4.82 13.32
CA GLN A 6 1.08 -4.78 12.82
C GLN A 6 1.01 -4.66 11.31
N TYR A 7 1.87 -3.85 10.70
CA TYR A 7 1.95 -3.76 9.25
C TYR A 7 3.13 -4.58 8.73
N LYS A 8 3.14 -4.85 7.44
CA LYS A 8 4.24 -5.59 6.81
C LYS A 8 4.63 -4.95 5.48
N ILE A 9 5.94 -4.90 5.24
CA ILE A 9 6.48 -4.54 3.94
C ILE A 9 6.63 -5.85 3.15
N LEU A 10 6.01 -5.90 1.97
CA LEU A 10 6.08 -7.05 1.08
C LEU A 10 6.97 -6.71 -0.10
N GLU A 11 7.82 -7.64 -0.49
CA GLU A 11 8.64 -7.50 -1.69
C GLU A 11 8.19 -8.54 -2.71
N PHE A 12 7.72 -8.07 -3.86
CA PHE A 12 7.26 -8.95 -4.93
C PHE A 12 8.41 -9.28 -5.88
N GLY A 13 8.39 -10.49 -6.43
CA GLY A 13 9.39 -10.90 -7.40
C GLY A 13 9.24 -10.17 -8.72
N ASP A 14 10.36 -9.94 -9.40
CA ASP A 14 10.36 -9.40 -10.75
C ASP A 14 10.46 -10.56 -11.74
N LEU A 15 9.40 -10.79 -12.50
CA LEU A 15 9.32 -11.86 -13.50
C LEU A 15 9.59 -11.33 -14.91
N GLY A 16 10.12 -10.11 -15.02
CA GLY A 16 10.42 -9.48 -16.29
C GLY A 16 11.61 -10.11 -17.01
N ASP A 17 11.79 -9.69 -18.23
CA ASP A 17 12.90 -10.10 -19.08
C ASP A 17 13.39 -8.88 -19.88
N GLU A 18 14.04 -9.09 -21.01
CA GLU A 18 14.55 -8.01 -21.86
C GLU A 18 13.47 -7.10 -22.43
N ARG A 19 12.20 -7.54 -22.43
CA ARG A 19 11.06 -6.74 -22.88
C ARG A 19 10.55 -5.77 -21.83
N GLY A 20 10.98 -5.92 -20.58
CA GLY A 20 10.57 -5.05 -19.47
C GLY A 20 10.35 -5.80 -18.17
N LYS A 21 9.86 -5.07 -17.19
CA LYS A 21 9.60 -5.59 -15.85
C LYS A 21 8.18 -6.13 -15.75
N LEU A 22 8.00 -7.16 -14.94
CA LEU A 22 6.71 -7.79 -14.71
C LEU A 22 6.59 -8.18 -13.25
N VAL A 23 5.56 -7.71 -12.59
CA VAL A 23 5.24 -8.08 -11.21
C VAL A 23 3.86 -8.72 -11.20
N VAL A 24 3.76 -9.88 -10.58
CA VAL A 24 2.48 -10.58 -10.39
C VAL A 24 2.16 -10.61 -8.90
N VAL A 25 0.94 -10.22 -8.56
CA VAL A 25 0.45 -10.30 -7.19
C VAL A 25 -0.79 -11.21 -7.20
N GLU A 26 -0.67 -12.34 -6.56
CA GLU A 26 -1.72 -13.35 -6.53
C GLU A 26 -2.34 -13.41 -5.15
N GLY A 27 -3.65 -13.27 -5.06
CA GLY A 27 -4.36 -13.32 -3.80
C GLY A 27 -4.15 -14.65 -3.09
N ALA A 28 -4.05 -14.60 -1.77
CA ALA A 28 -3.80 -15.75 -0.89
C ALA A 28 -2.46 -16.45 -1.16
N GLN A 29 -1.61 -15.92 -2.04
CA GLN A 29 -0.27 -16.44 -2.32
C GLN A 29 0.80 -15.42 -1.95
N ASP A 30 0.79 -14.28 -2.66
CA ASP A 30 1.77 -13.21 -2.45
C ASP A 30 1.33 -12.25 -1.36
N ILE A 31 0.04 -12.24 -1.05
CA ILE A 31 -0.57 -11.40 -0.01
C ILE A 31 -1.48 -12.28 0.85
N PRO A 32 -1.73 -11.90 2.11
CA PRO A 32 -2.39 -12.79 3.08
C PRO A 32 -3.91 -12.80 3.03
N PHE A 33 -4.53 -12.47 1.90
CA PHE A 33 -5.99 -12.51 1.76
C PHE A 33 -6.40 -12.70 0.29
N ASP A 34 -7.65 -13.10 0.08
CA ASP A 34 -8.24 -13.15 -1.25
C ASP A 34 -8.62 -11.74 -1.68
N ILE A 35 -8.25 -11.36 -2.90
CA ILE A 35 -8.55 -10.04 -3.43
C ILE A 35 -10.00 -10.01 -3.88
N GLN A 36 -10.80 -9.14 -3.25
CA GLN A 36 -12.20 -8.94 -3.60
C GLN A 36 -12.44 -7.59 -4.26
N ARG A 37 -11.53 -6.64 -4.04
CA ARG A 37 -11.68 -5.27 -4.53
C ARG A 37 -10.32 -4.71 -4.92
N VAL A 38 -10.31 -3.97 -6.02
CA VAL A 38 -9.12 -3.23 -6.48
C VAL A 38 -9.54 -1.81 -6.76
N PHE A 39 -8.79 -0.85 -6.25
CA PHE A 39 -8.96 0.54 -6.63
C PHE A 39 -7.60 1.22 -6.69
N TYR A 40 -7.53 2.38 -7.35
CA TYR A 40 -6.28 3.09 -7.46
C TYR A 40 -6.51 4.60 -7.45
N ILE A 41 -5.53 5.31 -6.93
CA ILE A 41 -5.55 6.75 -6.73
C ILE A 41 -4.48 7.37 -7.62
N TYR A 42 -4.90 8.32 -8.46
CA TYR A 42 -3.98 9.05 -9.33
C TYR A 42 -4.45 10.50 -9.47
N GLY A 43 -3.56 11.36 -9.95
CA GLY A 43 -3.92 12.75 -10.17
C GLY A 43 -4.10 13.55 -8.89
N SER A 44 -3.62 13.06 -7.76
CA SER A 44 -3.68 13.79 -6.49
C SER A 44 -2.50 14.75 -6.38
N ASP A 45 -2.76 15.96 -5.93
CA ASP A 45 -1.70 16.92 -5.62
C ASP A 45 -0.94 16.48 -4.38
N SER A 46 0.29 16.97 -4.23
CA SER A 46 1.13 16.66 -3.07
C SER A 46 0.54 17.10 -1.75
N GLU A 47 -0.40 18.04 -1.76
CA GLU A 47 -1.05 18.57 -0.56
C GLU A 47 -2.28 17.77 -0.12
N VAL A 48 -2.74 16.85 -0.95
CA VAL A 48 -3.94 16.06 -0.65
C VAL A 48 -3.60 14.96 0.35
N VAL A 49 -4.47 14.80 1.34
CA VAL A 49 -4.43 13.68 2.29
C VAL A 49 -5.69 12.84 2.09
N ARG A 50 -5.52 11.57 1.86
CA ARG A 50 -6.63 10.62 1.68
C ARG A 50 -6.58 9.56 2.77
N GLY A 51 -7.66 8.79 2.88
CA GLY A 51 -7.81 7.78 3.91
C GLY A 51 -8.38 8.41 5.17
N GLN A 52 -7.54 8.63 6.17
CA GLN A 52 -7.93 9.23 7.45
C GLN A 52 -8.98 8.39 8.18
N HIS A 53 -8.80 7.06 8.14
CA HIS A 53 -9.71 6.14 8.81
C HIS A 53 -9.04 4.79 9.05
N ALA A 54 -9.68 4.00 9.90
CA ALA A 54 -9.33 2.60 10.13
C ALA A 54 -10.54 1.75 9.73
N ASN A 55 -10.29 0.67 9.01
CA ASN A 55 -11.36 -0.23 8.56
C ASN A 55 -11.50 -1.40 9.53
N ARG A 56 -12.73 -1.74 9.87
CA ARG A 56 -13.01 -2.83 10.81
C ARG A 56 -12.90 -4.20 10.18
N ASN A 57 -13.27 -4.30 8.89
CA ASN A 57 -13.43 -5.60 8.24
C ASN A 57 -12.55 -5.78 7.01
N SER A 58 -11.77 -4.78 6.65
CA SER A 58 -10.95 -4.85 5.43
C SER A 58 -9.47 -4.79 5.75
N GLU A 59 -8.74 -5.64 5.06
CA GLU A 59 -7.29 -5.62 4.98
C GLU A 59 -6.89 -5.05 3.64
N PHE A 60 -5.71 -4.46 3.56
CA PHE A 60 -5.25 -3.77 2.35
C PHE A 60 -3.81 -4.12 2.04
N VAL A 61 -3.48 -4.08 0.76
CA VAL A 61 -2.11 -3.99 0.29
C VAL A 61 -2.02 -2.80 -0.66
N LEU A 62 -1.12 -1.88 -0.38
CA LEU A 62 -0.90 -0.66 -1.12
C LEU A 62 0.40 -0.74 -1.91
N ILE A 63 0.35 -0.40 -3.20
CA ILE A 63 1.51 -0.48 -4.10
C ILE A 63 1.54 0.78 -4.96
N ASN A 64 2.65 1.53 -4.91
CA ASN A 64 2.86 2.61 -5.89
C ASN A 64 3.41 1.98 -7.18
N VAL A 65 2.52 1.77 -8.13
CA VAL A 65 2.92 1.22 -9.43
C VAL A 65 3.61 2.25 -10.32
N SER A 66 3.44 3.53 -9.98
CA SER A 66 4.15 4.65 -10.59
C SER A 66 4.38 5.71 -9.54
N GLY A 67 5.53 6.36 -9.56
CA GLY A 67 5.84 7.44 -8.65
C GLY A 67 5.94 7.01 -7.19
N SER A 68 5.58 7.93 -6.30
CA SER A 68 5.72 7.71 -4.86
C SER A 68 4.59 8.36 -4.07
N SER A 69 4.41 7.87 -2.86
CA SER A 69 3.54 8.45 -1.85
C SER A 69 4.03 8.03 -0.47
N LYS A 70 3.45 8.63 0.55
CA LYS A 70 3.72 8.26 1.93
C LYS A 70 2.45 7.76 2.59
N VAL A 71 2.59 6.80 3.46
CA VAL A 71 1.49 6.26 4.26
C VAL A 71 1.88 6.37 5.73
N ARG A 72 1.08 7.12 6.49
CA ARG A 72 1.21 7.17 7.94
C ARG A 72 0.23 6.18 8.54
N VAL A 73 0.72 5.35 9.43
CA VAL A 73 -0.10 4.39 10.17
C VAL A 73 -0.06 4.73 11.66
N ASP A 74 -1.18 4.47 12.35
CA ASP A 74 -1.35 4.87 13.74
C ASP A 74 -2.22 3.83 14.44
N ASN A 75 -1.72 3.27 15.54
CA ASN A 75 -2.47 2.29 16.33
C ASN A 75 -3.06 2.88 17.62
N GLY A 76 -2.97 4.21 17.79
CA GLY A 76 -3.44 4.89 19.00
C GLY A 76 -2.35 5.08 20.05
N PHE A 77 -1.24 4.38 19.93
CA PHE A 77 -0.11 4.45 20.89
C PHE A 77 1.18 4.85 20.19
N GLU A 78 1.37 4.36 18.97
CA GLU A 78 2.54 4.64 18.15
C GLU A 78 2.09 4.97 16.75
N GLU A 79 2.97 5.64 16.00
CA GLU A 79 2.76 5.87 14.57
C GLU A 79 4.05 5.61 13.81
N ASP A 80 3.91 5.37 12.52
CA ASP A 80 5.05 5.16 11.63
C ASP A 80 4.70 5.71 10.26
N ILE A 81 5.71 6.07 9.49
CA ILE A 81 5.55 6.59 8.13
C ILE A 81 6.34 5.70 7.18
N ILE A 82 5.67 5.18 6.16
CA ILE A 82 6.27 4.34 5.15
C ILE A 82 6.21 5.06 3.81
N GLU A 83 7.35 5.17 3.14
CA GLU A 83 7.39 5.69 1.79
C GLU A 83 7.25 4.55 0.79
N LEU A 84 6.26 4.67 -0.09
CA LEU A 84 6.05 3.73 -1.19
C LEU A 84 6.60 4.37 -2.45
N ASN A 85 7.68 3.83 -2.99
CA ASN A 85 8.42 4.47 -4.08
C ASN A 85 8.87 3.52 -5.19
N ARG A 86 8.38 2.28 -5.20
CA ARG A 86 8.74 1.33 -6.25
C ARG A 86 7.66 0.27 -6.43
N PRO A 87 7.48 -0.22 -7.68
CA PRO A 87 6.38 -1.16 -7.99
C PRO A 87 6.48 -2.54 -7.33
N ARG A 88 7.69 -2.94 -6.90
CA ARG A 88 7.88 -4.26 -6.28
C ARG A 88 7.60 -4.28 -4.79
N MET A 89 7.26 -3.14 -4.22
CA MET A 89 7.01 -2.98 -2.79
C MET A 89 5.53 -2.86 -2.52
N GLY A 90 5.00 -3.70 -1.64
CA GLY A 90 3.65 -3.59 -1.13
C GLY A 90 3.65 -3.30 0.36
N LEU A 91 2.66 -2.57 0.83
CA LEU A 91 2.43 -2.32 2.25
C LEU A 91 1.14 -3.02 2.65
N TYR A 92 1.26 -4.04 3.49
CA TYR A 92 0.13 -4.74 4.07
C TYR A 92 -0.36 -4.01 5.31
N LEU A 93 -1.66 -3.70 5.36
CA LEU A 93 -2.31 -3.08 6.50
C LEU A 93 -3.43 -4.00 7.00
N PRO A 94 -3.39 -4.39 8.27
CA PRO A 94 -4.47 -5.20 8.86
C PRO A 94 -5.72 -4.36 9.13
N THR A 95 -6.78 -5.02 9.58
CA THR A 95 -7.97 -4.33 10.07
C THR A 95 -7.63 -3.43 11.27
N MET A 96 -8.40 -2.39 11.47
CA MET A 96 -8.35 -1.51 12.63
C MET A 96 -7.09 -0.63 12.75
N LEU A 97 -6.23 -0.61 11.77
CA LEU A 97 -5.07 0.28 11.77
C LEU A 97 -5.42 1.56 11.01
N TRP A 98 -5.29 2.71 11.69
CA TRP A 98 -5.51 4.01 11.06
C TRP A 98 -4.44 4.30 10.02
N LYS A 99 -4.86 4.88 8.90
CA LYS A 99 -3.93 5.24 7.83
C LYS A 99 -4.27 6.59 7.20
N ASP A 100 -3.22 7.32 6.86
CA ASP A 100 -3.27 8.50 5.99
C ASP A 100 -2.38 8.22 4.80
N MET A 101 -2.82 8.60 3.60
CA MET A 101 -2.03 8.53 2.37
C MET A 101 -1.83 9.95 1.87
N TYR A 102 -0.60 10.35 1.65
CA TYR A 102 -0.27 11.75 1.35
C TYR A 102 1.07 11.88 0.62
N ASP A 103 1.45 13.11 0.33
CA ASP A 103 2.71 13.44 -0.35
C ASP A 103 2.86 12.66 -1.67
N PHE A 104 1.81 12.71 -2.48
CA PHE A 104 1.80 12.03 -3.78
C PHE A 104 2.70 12.77 -4.76
N SER A 105 3.60 12.05 -5.44
CA SER A 105 4.36 12.62 -6.54
C SER A 105 3.43 12.93 -7.72
N ALA A 106 3.87 13.78 -8.63
CA ALA A 106 3.04 14.19 -9.78
C ALA A 106 2.62 13.01 -10.66
N ASP A 107 3.47 11.97 -10.73
CA ASP A 107 3.23 10.76 -11.51
C ASP A 107 2.72 9.60 -10.68
N SER A 108 2.31 9.85 -9.43
CA SER A 108 1.90 8.79 -8.51
C SER A 108 0.63 8.08 -9.00
N VAL A 109 0.71 6.75 -9.03
CA VAL A 109 -0.45 5.86 -9.14
C VAL A 109 -0.34 4.86 -7.99
N LEU A 110 -1.23 4.99 -7.02
CA LEU A 110 -1.28 4.12 -5.85
C LEU A 110 -2.38 3.10 -6.04
N LEU A 111 -1.98 1.86 -6.23
CA LEU A 111 -2.89 0.72 -6.39
C LEU A 111 -3.19 0.14 -5.01
N VAL A 112 -4.47 -0.12 -4.73
CA VAL A 112 -4.90 -0.71 -3.47
C VAL A 112 -5.68 -1.99 -3.76
N LEU A 113 -5.22 -3.07 -3.13
CA LEU A 113 -5.87 -4.37 -3.17
C LEU A 113 -6.52 -4.58 -1.81
N ALA A 114 -7.77 -5.05 -1.81
CA ALA A 114 -8.52 -5.26 -0.58
C ALA A 114 -9.32 -6.55 -0.63
N ASN A 115 -9.59 -7.07 0.54
CA ASN A 115 -10.47 -8.24 0.67
C ASN A 115 -11.95 -7.86 0.75
#